data_d5b1cdbbd2a312f77b3c3ab936e09750
#
_entry.id   d5b1cdbbd2a312f77b3c3ab936e09750
#
_cell.length_a   1.000
_cell.length_b   1.000
_cell.length_c   1.000
_cell.angle_alpha   90.00
_cell.angle_beta   90.00
_cell.angle_gamma   90.00
#
_symmetry.space_group_name_H-M   'P 1'
#
loop_
_entity.id
_entity.type
_entity.pdbx_description
1 polymer ?
#
loop_
_entity_poly.entity_id
_entity_poly.type
_entity_poly.pdbx_seq_one_letter_code
_entity_poly.pdbx_strand_id
1 'polypeptide(L)'
;MTIPGIILEIAQKLIKANYKAYLVGGCVRDLLLGIEPKDWDMATDALPNEILNIFPDALYENEFGTVGVKTGLEDEKLKIVEITTFRVEGKYSDFRHPDEVKFAKTIEEDLARRDFTVNALAMDLNFKKAQKKLNFKKHIIDPFGGQKDLKDKIIRAVLDPEKRFKEDALRLLRAVRFVVELTDRTNSLWKIEPKTREAIIKYAFLIQNISKERIRDELIKIMQTSEAGRGILMLEELGLLEFIIPELREGIGVTQNKHHIYTVFEHSVRALDYTAKKNYSLEVRFAALFHDIAKPRTKRGEGPDATFFAHEYLGAKMVKNILERLHFEKDFIKKVAHLVRYHMFYYNVGEVSPAGVRRFIKRVGLENIDDLIKVREADRIGSGVPKARVYKIRHLLYMIERVRRDPISHKMLQVNGNDVMQILNISPGPKVGRILEILLEDVLDDPKRNTKEYLEERIKELGKLSDEELEDLAKKAKQKKEEFEANIEKEMKKKYYV
;
A
#
# COMPACT_ATOMS: atom_id res chain seq x y z
N MET A 1 16.33 21.42 -11.37
CA MET A 1 15.43 20.60 -12.22
C MET A 1 15.13 21.31 -13.50
N THR A 2 14.82 20.59 -14.56
CA THR A 2 14.53 21.13 -15.88
C THR A 2 13.11 20.72 -16.28
N ILE A 3 12.41 21.61 -16.99
CA ILE A 3 11.13 21.27 -17.60
C ILE A 3 11.44 20.34 -18.78
N PRO A 4 10.71 19.21 -18.93
CA PRO A 4 10.88 18.30 -20.07
C PRO A 4 10.67 19.01 -21.42
N GLY A 5 11.46 18.63 -22.43
CA GLY A 5 11.41 19.23 -23.75
C GLY A 5 10.03 19.18 -24.39
N ILE A 6 9.31 18.08 -24.22
CA ILE A 6 7.95 17.89 -24.76
C ILE A 6 6.95 18.91 -24.20
N ILE A 7 7.06 19.28 -22.92
CA ILE A 7 6.21 20.32 -22.30
C ILE A 7 6.46 21.67 -22.96
N LEU A 8 7.74 22.00 -23.23
CA LEU A 8 8.11 23.23 -23.91
C LEU A 8 7.65 23.24 -25.37
N GLU A 9 7.65 22.10 -26.04
CA GLU A 9 7.12 21.93 -27.40
C GLU A 9 5.61 22.15 -27.46
N ILE A 10 4.85 21.57 -26.52
CA ILE A 10 3.41 21.79 -26.38
C ILE A 10 3.13 23.29 -26.14
N ALA A 11 3.83 23.90 -25.18
CA ALA A 11 3.69 25.32 -24.90
C ALA A 11 3.98 26.18 -26.16
N GLN A 12 5.02 25.89 -26.93
CA GLN A 12 5.35 26.61 -28.15
C GLN A 12 4.29 26.50 -29.23
N LYS A 13 3.61 25.36 -29.37
CA LYS A 13 2.50 25.20 -30.32
C LYS A 13 1.33 26.12 -29.95
N LEU A 14 0.96 26.18 -28.67
CA LEU A 14 -0.08 27.10 -28.16
C LEU A 14 0.29 28.56 -28.44
N ILE A 15 1.54 28.96 -28.08
CA ILE A 15 2.02 30.33 -28.25
C ILE A 15 2.09 30.74 -29.73
N LYS A 16 2.50 29.84 -30.63
CA LYS A 16 2.51 30.09 -32.06
C LYS A 16 1.11 30.29 -32.64
N ALA A 17 0.10 29.68 -32.01
CA ALA A 17 -1.31 29.88 -32.34
C ALA A 17 -1.94 31.10 -31.63
N ASN A 18 -1.11 31.98 -31.03
CA ASN A 18 -1.49 33.19 -30.28
C ASN A 18 -2.24 32.94 -28.96
N TYR A 19 -2.08 31.77 -28.37
CA TYR A 19 -2.64 31.46 -27.04
C TYR A 19 -1.54 31.54 -25.95
N LYS A 20 -1.98 31.77 -24.72
CA LYS A 20 -1.11 31.74 -23.55
C LYS A 20 -0.85 30.30 -23.13
N ALA A 21 0.30 30.03 -22.54
CA ALA A 21 0.68 28.71 -22.03
C ALA A 21 1.35 28.83 -20.67
N TYR A 22 0.78 28.17 -19.67
CA TYR A 22 1.30 28.13 -18.31
C TYR A 22 1.42 26.72 -17.81
N LEU A 23 2.48 26.42 -17.02
CA LEU A 23 2.41 25.30 -16.08
C LEU A 23 1.63 25.75 -14.86
N VAL A 24 0.85 24.84 -14.24
CA VAL A 24 -0.01 25.19 -13.11
C VAL A 24 -0.05 24.10 -12.03
N GLY A 25 -0.34 24.50 -10.80
CA GLY A 25 -0.69 23.56 -9.74
C GLY A 25 0.48 22.77 -9.17
N GLY A 26 0.29 21.46 -9.09
CA GLY A 26 1.22 20.53 -8.44
C GLY A 26 2.62 20.53 -9.01
N CYS A 27 2.76 20.58 -10.34
CA CYS A 27 4.07 20.57 -10.99
C CYS A 27 4.88 21.85 -10.68
N VAL A 28 4.23 23.03 -10.63
CA VAL A 28 4.91 24.29 -10.26
C VAL A 28 5.37 24.25 -8.81
N ARG A 29 4.51 23.79 -7.90
CA ARG A 29 4.86 23.58 -6.49
C ARG A 29 6.08 22.67 -6.35
N ASP A 30 6.06 21.52 -7.00
CA ASP A 30 7.10 20.50 -6.89
C ASP A 30 8.44 21.02 -7.46
N LEU A 31 8.42 21.73 -8.59
CA LEU A 31 9.61 22.40 -9.15
C LEU A 31 10.20 23.42 -8.16
N LEU A 32 9.37 24.22 -7.49
CA LEU A 32 9.82 25.20 -6.49
C LEU A 32 10.41 24.56 -5.23
N LEU A 33 9.90 23.38 -4.85
CA LEU A 33 10.40 22.57 -3.74
C LEU A 33 11.66 21.76 -4.12
N GLY A 34 12.05 21.75 -5.40
CA GLY A 34 13.16 20.95 -5.88
C GLY A 34 12.83 19.44 -5.93
N ILE A 35 11.56 19.08 -6.10
CA ILE A 35 11.06 17.71 -6.18
C ILE A 35 10.60 17.46 -7.62
N GLU A 36 10.83 16.25 -8.12
CA GLU A 36 10.33 15.86 -9.44
C GLU A 36 8.80 15.77 -9.44
N PRO A 37 8.10 16.50 -10.36
CA PRO A 37 6.65 16.40 -10.51
C PRO A 37 6.19 14.98 -10.85
N LYS A 38 5.01 14.60 -10.35
CA LYS A 38 4.37 13.32 -10.69
C LYS A 38 3.61 13.40 -12.00
N ASP A 39 3.04 14.57 -12.29
CA ASP A 39 2.21 14.91 -13.44
C ASP A 39 2.56 16.34 -13.92
N TRP A 40 2.16 16.67 -15.13
CA TRP A 40 2.45 17.97 -15.76
C TRP A 40 1.17 18.57 -16.29
N ASP A 41 0.61 19.52 -15.52
CA ASP A 41 -0.62 20.23 -15.87
C ASP A 41 -0.31 21.58 -16.51
N MET A 42 -1.00 21.87 -17.59
CA MET A 42 -0.92 23.16 -18.27
C MET A 42 -2.27 23.89 -18.26
N ALA A 43 -2.23 25.20 -18.31
CA ALA A 43 -3.41 26.05 -18.47
C ALA A 43 -3.21 27.02 -19.62
N THR A 44 -4.31 27.34 -20.33
CA THR A 44 -4.32 28.22 -21.50
C THR A 44 -5.62 29.02 -21.59
N ASP A 45 -5.63 30.09 -22.36
CA ASP A 45 -6.84 30.85 -22.76
C ASP A 45 -7.50 30.25 -24.02
N ALA A 46 -6.88 29.27 -24.69
CA ALA A 46 -7.52 28.56 -25.80
C ALA A 46 -8.71 27.73 -25.31
N LEU A 47 -9.81 27.74 -26.06
CA LEU A 47 -10.98 26.90 -25.81
C LEU A 47 -10.67 25.43 -26.17
N PRO A 48 -11.43 24.46 -25.63
CA PRO A 48 -11.16 23.04 -25.87
C PRO A 48 -11.11 22.66 -27.36
N ASN A 49 -12.00 23.18 -28.17
CA ASN A 49 -12.02 22.95 -29.63
C ASN A 49 -10.79 23.55 -30.33
N GLU A 50 -10.28 24.68 -29.84
CA GLU A 50 -9.06 25.32 -30.35
C GLU A 50 -7.82 24.49 -29.98
N ILE A 51 -7.79 23.91 -28.78
CA ILE A 51 -6.73 22.99 -28.36
C ILE A 51 -6.73 21.73 -29.23
N LEU A 52 -7.89 21.14 -29.51
CA LEU A 52 -8.02 19.98 -30.40
C LEU A 52 -7.58 20.29 -31.85
N ASN A 53 -7.83 21.50 -32.36
CA ASN A 53 -7.32 21.93 -33.66
C ASN A 53 -5.80 22.03 -33.73
N ILE A 54 -5.14 22.41 -32.59
CA ILE A 54 -3.67 22.49 -32.50
C ILE A 54 -3.06 21.09 -32.30
N PHE A 55 -3.78 20.19 -31.60
CA PHE A 55 -3.35 18.84 -31.25
C PHE A 55 -4.41 17.80 -31.70
N PRO A 56 -4.39 17.39 -32.98
CA PRO A 56 -5.46 16.54 -33.53
C PRO A 56 -5.58 15.15 -32.87
N ASP A 57 -4.47 14.64 -32.28
CA ASP A 57 -4.44 13.34 -31.58
C ASP A 57 -4.83 13.44 -30.10
N ALA A 58 -5.22 14.62 -29.63
CA ALA A 58 -5.63 14.84 -28.25
C ALA A 58 -7.05 14.32 -27.97
N LEU A 59 -7.32 14.02 -26.70
CA LEU A 59 -8.62 13.56 -26.23
C LEU A 59 -9.30 14.65 -25.40
N TYR A 60 -10.56 14.95 -25.67
CA TYR A 60 -11.37 15.80 -24.80
C TYR A 60 -11.86 14.95 -23.61
N GLU A 61 -11.32 15.18 -22.44
CA GLU A 61 -11.53 14.27 -21.31
C GLU A 61 -12.83 14.51 -20.54
N ASN A 62 -13.33 15.77 -20.53
CA ASN A 62 -14.52 16.09 -19.73
C ASN A 62 -15.15 17.43 -20.13
N GLU A 63 -16.42 17.63 -19.71
CA GLU A 63 -17.19 18.86 -19.92
C GLU A 63 -16.61 20.11 -19.21
N PHE A 64 -15.54 19.94 -18.44
CA PHE A 64 -14.91 21.00 -17.64
C PHE A 64 -13.73 21.69 -18.32
N GLY A 65 -13.50 21.43 -19.60
CA GLY A 65 -12.51 22.17 -20.39
C GLY A 65 -11.08 21.62 -20.33
N THR A 66 -10.89 20.35 -19.95
CA THR A 66 -9.58 19.68 -19.95
C THR A 66 -9.40 18.81 -21.19
N VAL A 67 -8.27 18.96 -21.87
CA VAL A 67 -7.86 18.19 -23.05
C VAL A 67 -6.56 17.47 -22.75
N GLY A 68 -6.55 16.16 -22.89
CA GLY A 68 -5.36 15.30 -22.73
C GLY A 68 -4.57 15.19 -24.03
N VAL A 69 -3.38 15.79 -24.09
CA VAL A 69 -2.49 15.73 -25.24
C VAL A 69 -1.58 14.51 -25.12
N LYS A 70 -1.68 13.58 -26.06
CA LYS A 70 -0.79 12.42 -26.18
C LYS A 70 0.58 12.85 -26.69
N THR A 71 1.64 12.50 -25.97
CA THR A 71 3.01 12.88 -26.34
C THR A 71 3.74 11.85 -27.18
N GLY A 72 3.27 10.59 -27.17
CA GLY A 72 3.94 9.46 -27.79
C GLY A 72 5.15 8.92 -27.00
N LEU A 73 5.37 9.42 -25.77
CA LEU A 73 6.41 8.92 -24.88
C LEU A 73 5.92 7.75 -24.03
N GLU A 74 6.81 6.83 -23.68
CA GLU A 74 6.53 5.69 -22.82
C GLU A 74 6.51 6.06 -21.32
N ASP A 75 7.07 7.20 -20.94
CA ASP A 75 7.09 7.69 -19.56
C ASP A 75 5.67 8.03 -19.11
N GLU A 76 5.14 7.29 -18.14
CA GLU A 76 3.79 7.46 -17.59
C GLU A 76 3.51 8.90 -17.11
N LYS A 77 4.52 9.64 -16.65
CA LYS A 77 4.38 11.04 -16.20
C LYS A 77 4.23 12.04 -17.36
N LEU A 78 4.61 11.63 -18.55
CA LEU A 78 4.66 12.47 -19.74
C LEU A 78 3.78 11.94 -20.88
N LYS A 79 3.23 10.73 -20.75
CA LYS A 79 2.43 10.07 -21.78
C LYS A 79 1.21 10.88 -22.22
N ILE A 80 0.56 11.50 -21.24
CA ILE A 80 -0.56 12.43 -21.45
C ILE A 80 -0.26 13.71 -20.67
N VAL A 81 -0.33 14.86 -21.33
CA VAL A 81 -0.22 16.18 -20.71
C VAL A 81 -1.60 16.82 -20.71
N GLU A 82 -2.14 17.12 -19.54
CA GLU A 82 -3.42 17.78 -19.40
C GLU A 82 -3.30 19.29 -19.68
N ILE A 83 -4.12 19.79 -20.61
CA ILE A 83 -4.23 21.21 -20.90
C ILE A 83 -5.66 21.63 -20.55
N THR A 84 -5.80 22.52 -19.57
CA THR A 84 -7.09 23.03 -19.13
C THR A 84 -7.27 24.47 -19.59
N THR A 85 -8.43 24.79 -20.23
CA THR A 85 -8.83 26.15 -20.50
C THR A 85 -9.06 26.89 -19.18
N PHE A 86 -8.59 28.14 -19.05
CA PHE A 86 -8.87 28.96 -17.87
C PHE A 86 -10.35 28.98 -17.57
N ARG A 87 -10.73 28.76 -16.33
CA ARG A 87 -12.13 28.72 -15.97
C ARG A 87 -12.42 29.39 -14.62
N VAL A 88 -13.64 29.91 -14.50
CA VAL A 88 -14.26 30.32 -13.26
C VAL A 88 -15.41 29.35 -13.00
N GLU A 89 -15.55 28.92 -11.79
CA GLU A 89 -16.57 27.99 -11.37
C GLU A 89 -17.73 28.76 -10.71
N GLY A 90 -18.98 28.44 -11.13
CA GLY A 90 -20.18 29.06 -10.61
C GLY A 90 -20.56 28.58 -9.22
N LYS A 91 -21.85 28.54 -8.90
CA LYS A 91 -22.37 27.96 -7.66
C LYS A 91 -22.16 26.44 -7.67
N TYR A 92 -22.12 25.86 -6.49
CA TYR A 92 -22.03 24.42 -6.27
C TYR A 92 -23.25 23.96 -5.48
N SER A 93 -24.19 23.27 -6.12
CA SER A 93 -25.37 22.74 -5.44
C SER A 93 -25.14 21.36 -4.83
N ASP A 94 -24.19 20.59 -5.36
CA ASP A 94 -23.91 19.21 -4.95
C ASP A 94 -22.59 19.04 -4.13
N PHE A 95 -21.96 20.13 -3.72
CA PHE A 95 -20.64 20.14 -3.02
C PHE A 95 -19.50 19.50 -3.82
N ARG A 96 -19.64 19.41 -5.15
CA ARG A 96 -18.64 18.76 -6.02
C ARG A 96 -18.46 19.45 -7.36
N HIS A 97 -19.54 19.60 -8.08
CA HIS A 97 -19.51 20.14 -9.44
C HIS A 97 -20.05 21.56 -9.42
N PRO A 98 -19.38 22.48 -10.11
CA PRO A 98 -19.99 23.77 -10.36
C PRO A 98 -21.22 23.59 -11.22
N ASP A 99 -22.33 24.21 -10.83
CA ASP A 99 -23.58 24.19 -11.62
C ASP A 99 -23.39 24.77 -13.02
N GLU A 100 -22.39 25.65 -13.17
CA GLU A 100 -22.04 26.30 -14.43
C GLU A 100 -20.51 26.54 -14.46
N VAL A 101 -19.86 26.16 -15.55
CA VAL A 101 -18.45 26.47 -15.82
C VAL A 101 -18.40 27.58 -16.86
N LYS A 102 -17.74 28.70 -16.51
CA LYS A 102 -17.48 29.80 -17.46
C LYS A 102 -15.98 29.87 -17.71
N PHE A 103 -15.59 30.02 -18.96
CA PHE A 103 -14.17 30.21 -19.27
C PHE A 103 -13.72 31.58 -18.82
N ALA A 104 -12.59 31.59 -18.07
CA ALA A 104 -11.97 32.78 -17.54
C ALA A 104 -11.10 33.46 -18.62
N LYS A 105 -10.85 34.76 -18.44
CA LYS A 105 -9.98 35.52 -19.34
C LYS A 105 -8.53 35.59 -18.86
N THR A 106 -8.32 35.38 -17.57
CA THR A 106 -7.00 35.52 -16.95
C THR A 106 -6.61 34.29 -16.15
N ILE A 107 -5.30 34.07 -16.01
CA ILE A 107 -4.77 32.95 -15.21
C ILE A 107 -5.06 33.16 -13.71
N GLU A 108 -5.11 34.40 -13.23
CA GLU A 108 -5.41 34.75 -11.85
C GLU A 108 -6.81 34.28 -11.45
N GLU A 109 -7.79 34.40 -12.36
CA GLU A 109 -9.16 33.88 -12.15
C GLU A 109 -9.16 32.35 -12.03
N ASP A 110 -8.38 31.63 -12.85
CA ASP A 110 -8.24 30.18 -12.73
C ASP A 110 -7.55 29.79 -11.43
N LEU A 111 -6.51 30.50 -11.01
CA LEU A 111 -5.82 30.23 -9.76
C LEU A 111 -6.71 30.47 -8.53
N ALA A 112 -7.62 31.44 -8.59
CA ALA A 112 -8.52 31.81 -7.49
C ALA A 112 -9.53 30.73 -7.09
N ARG A 113 -9.90 29.79 -7.99
CA ARG A 113 -10.81 28.68 -7.70
C ARG A 113 -10.13 27.46 -7.09
N ARG A 114 -8.77 27.42 -7.04
CA ARG A 114 -8.01 26.29 -6.54
C ARG A 114 -8.16 26.12 -5.02
N ASP A 115 -7.75 24.96 -4.52
CA ASP A 115 -7.92 24.55 -3.14
C ASP A 115 -6.98 25.31 -2.17
N PHE A 116 -5.66 25.22 -2.41
CA PHE A 116 -4.64 25.77 -1.52
C PHE A 116 -3.64 26.64 -2.27
N THR A 117 -3.10 27.65 -1.56
CA THR A 117 -2.15 28.62 -2.11
C THR A 117 -0.94 27.98 -2.76
N VAL A 118 -0.42 26.90 -2.16
CA VAL A 118 0.72 26.13 -2.68
C VAL A 118 0.44 25.42 -4.02
N ASN A 119 -0.83 25.25 -4.39
CA ASN A 119 -1.28 24.70 -5.66
C ASN A 119 -1.89 25.79 -6.58
N ALA A 120 -2.04 27.02 -6.09
CA ALA A 120 -2.54 28.16 -6.85
C ALA A 120 -1.39 29.00 -7.41
N LEU A 121 -0.46 28.31 -8.04
CA LEU A 121 0.75 28.86 -8.65
C LEU A 121 0.72 28.56 -10.16
N ALA A 122 1.16 29.51 -10.97
CA ALA A 122 1.39 29.29 -12.38
C ALA A 122 2.82 29.72 -12.76
N MET A 123 3.35 29.10 -13.80
CA MET A 123 4.61 29.47 -14.41
C MET A 123 4.37 29.84 -15.87
N ASP A 124 4.64 31.09 -16.23
CA ASP A 124 4.53 31.54 -17.61
C ASP A 124 5.61 30.87 -18.47
N LEU A 125 5.19 30.18 -19.53
CA LEU A 125 6.06 29.52 -20.50
C LEU A 125 6.35 30.37 -21.74
N ASN A 126 5.84 31.61 -21.79
CA ASN A 126 6.05 32.54 -22.90
C ASN A 126 7.43 33.18 -22.83
N PHE A 127 8.49 32.40 -22.92
CA PHE A 127 9.84 32.89 -22.95
C PHE A 127 10.57 32.49 -24.24
N LYS A 128 11.45 33.37 -24.73
CA LYS A 128 12.26 33.13 -25.94
C LYS A 128 13.24 32.00 -25.68
N LYS A 129 13.38 31.07 -26.64
CA LYS A 129 14.23 29.84 -26.62
C LYS A 129 15.70 30.02 -26.17
N ALA A 130 16.21 31.26 -26.03
CA ALA A 130 17.61 31.55 -25.87
C ALA A 130 18.17 31.46 -24.42
N GLN A 131 17.31 31.18 -23.41
CA GLN A 131 17.79 31.14 -22.02
C GLN A 131 18.15 29.73 -21.58
N LYS A 132 19.41 29.30 -21.81
CA LYS A 132 19.96 27.99 -21.34
C LYS A 132 19.90 27.77 -19.80
N LYS A 133 19.69 28.83 -19.02
CA LYS A 133 19.47 28.79 -17.55
C LYS A 133 18.27 29.64 -17.20
N LEU A 134 17.08 29.03 -17.23
CA LEU A 134 15.87 29.69 -16.81
C LEU A 134 15.91 29.98 -15.29
N ASN A 135 15.78 31.24 -14.92
CA ASN A 135 15.47 31.59 -13.53
C ASN A 135 13.97 31.45 -13.33
N PHE A 136 13.51 30.24 -13.07
CA PHE A 136 12.08 29.88 -12.91
C PHE A 136 11.33 30.85 -12.00
N LYS A 137 11.98 31.36 -10.94
CA LYS A 137 11.34 32.25 -9.95
C LYS A 137 10.82 33.56 -10.54
N LYS A 138 11.41 34.04 -11.64
CA LYS A 138 10.98 35.28 -12.29
C LYS A 138 9.71 35.15 -13.15
N HIS A 139 9.31 33.92 -13.46
CA HIS A 139 8.16 33.61 -14.32
C HIS A 139 6.98 33.06 -13.52
N ILE A 140 7.07 33.05 -12.20
CA ILE A 140 6.00 32.56 -11.33
C ILE A 140 4.95 33.63 -11.12
N ILE A 141 3.70 33.29 -11.39
CA ILE A 141 2.50 34.05 -11.09
C ILE A 141 1.95 33.49 -9.78
N ASP A 142 1.92 34.30 -8.75
CA ASP A 142 1.55 33.93 -7.37
C ASP A 142 0.66 35.02 -6.73
N PRO A 143 -0.62 35.09 -7.09
CA PRO A 143 -1.51 36.12 -6.56
C PRO A 143 -1.92 35.90 -5.10
N PHE A 144 -1.69 34.70 -4.55
CA PHE A 144 -2.18 34.30 -3.21
C PHE A 144 -1.08 33.96 -2.20
N GLY A 145 0.20 34.23 -2.53
CA GLY A 145 1.32 34.05 -1.61
C GLY A 145 1.76 32.59 -1.42
N GLY A 146 1.50 31.73 -2.42
CA GLY A 146 1.85 30.30 -2.38
C GLY A 146 3.34 30.05 -2.20
N GLN A 147 4.23 30.89 -2.81
CA GLN A 147 5.68 30.76 -2.63
C GLN A 147 6.11 31.02 -1.17
N LYS A 148 5.44 31.94 -0.49
CA LYS A 148 5.67 32.16 0.94
C LYS A 148 5.22 30.96 1.75
N ASP A 149 4.03 30.44 1.50
CA ASP A 149 3.50 29.25 2.19
C ASP A 149 4.35 28.01 1.92
N LEU A 150 4.92 27.85 0.73
CA LEU A 150 5.92 26.80 0.43
C LEU A 150 7.17 26.91 1.32
N LYS A 151 7.70 28.12 1.47
CA LYS A 151 8.85 28.40 2.34
C LYS A 151 8.53 28.12 3.80
N ASP A 152 7.35 28.55 4.25
CA ASP A 152 6.88 28.44 5.64
C ASP A 152 6.30 27.04 5.95
N LYS A 153 6.15 26.18 4.91
CA LYS A 153 5.59 24.80 4.99
C LYS A 153 4.17 24.79 5.55
N ILE A 154 3.34 25.65 4.98
CA ILE A 154 1.96 25.87 5.39
C ILE A 154 0.99 25.49 4.28
N ILE A 155 -0.06 24.77 4.63
CA ILE A 155 -1.23 24.52 3.79
C ILE A 155 -2.31 25.54 4.18
N ARG A 156 -2.57 26.47 3.28
CA ARG A 156 -3.54 27.56 3.42
C ARG A 156 -4.56 27.48 2.28
N ALA A 157 -5.83 27.59 2.60
CA ALA A 157 -6.88 27.70 1.59
C ALA A 157 -6.76 29.02 0.79
N VAL A 158 -7.10 29.00 -0.49
CA VAL A 158 -7.12 30.17 -1.34
C VAL A 158 -8.29 31.07 -0.94
N LEU A 159 -8.04 32.36 -0.70
CA LEU A 159 -9.01 33.36 -0.29
C LEU A 159 -9.74 32.99 1.02
N ASP A 160 -11.04 32.72 0.96
CA ASP A 160 -11.88 32.39 2.11
C ASP A 160 -12.00 30.87 2.30
N PRO A 161 -11.43 30.28 3.39
CA PRO A 161 -11.50 28.86 3.66
C PRO A 161 -12.93 28.32 3.74
N GLU A 162 -13.85 29.06 4.37
CA GLU A 162 -15.23 28.61 4.53
C GLU A 162 -15.93 28.45 3.18
N LYS A 163 -15.71 29.42 2.28
CA LYS A 163 -16.23 29.38 0.91
C LYS A 163 -15.64 28.17 0.16
N ARG A 164 -14.33 27.99 0.23
CA ARG A 164 -13.63 26.87 -0.45
C ARG A 164 -14.14 25.50 -0.02
N PHE A 165 -14.40 25.28 1.26
CA PHE A 165 -14.89 24.01 1.77
C PHE A 165 -16.38 23.75 1.48
N LYS A 166 -17.19 24.79 1.36
CA LYS A 166 -18.58 24.68 0.91
C LYS A 166 -18.72 24.39 -0.59
N GLU A 167 -17.75 24.79 -1.41
CA GLU A 167 -17.72 24.48 -2.84
C GLU A 167 -17.40 22.99 -3.09
N ASP A 168 -16.30 22.49 -2.53
CA ASP A 168 -15.95 21.08 -2.60
C ASP A 168 -15.43 20.61 -1.22
N ALA A 169 -16.27 19.88 -0.51
CA ALA A 169 -15.95 19.39 0.82
C ALA A 169 -14.80 18.35 0.84
N LEU A 170 -14.41 17.75 -0.31
CA LEU A 170 -13.23 16.91 -0.38
C LEU A 170 -11.95 17.69 -0.05
N ARG A 171 -11.94 19.02 -0.23
CA ARG A 171 -10.81 19.87 0.12
C ARG A 171 -10.45 19.78 1.61
N LEU A 172 -11.41 19.45 2.49
CA LEU A 172 -11.17 19.17 3.91
C LEU A 172 -10.17 18.02 4.09
N LEU A 173 -10.40 16.91 3.39
CA LEU A 173 -9.54 15.73 3.44
C LEU A 173 -8.22 15.95 2.69
N ARG A 174 -8.27 16.69 1.58
CA ARG A 174 -7.09 17.08 0.80
C ARG A 174 -6.10 17.92 1.62
N ALA A 175 -6.58 18.77 2.56
CA ALA A 175 -5.70 19.51 3.46
C ALA A 175 -4.82 18.57 4.29
N VAL A 176 -5.41 17.54 4.90
CA VAL A 176 -4.68 16.51 5.65
C VAL A 176 -3.71 15.77 4.75
N ARG A 177 -4.18 15.33 3.57
CA ARG A 177 -3.33 14.63 2.59
C ARG A 177 -2.10 15.48 2.22
N PHE A 178 -2.26 16.75 1.86
CA PHE A 178 -1.13 17.59 1.49
C PHE A 178 -0.14 17.79 2.62
N VAL A 179 -0.61 17.91 3.86
CA VAL A 179 0.30 18.00 5.02
C VAL A 179 1.18 16.75 5.10
N VAL A 180 0.60 15.56 5.08
CA VAL A 180 1.39 14.32 5.24
C VAL A 180 2.21 14.00 4.00
N GLU A 181 1.67 14.19 2.80
CA GLU A 181 2.37 13.95 1.53
C GLU A 181 3.58 14.89 1.36
N LEU A 182 3.43 16.18 1.64
CA LEU A 182 4.54 17.13 1.53
C LEU A 182 5.54 16.96 2.67
N THR A 183 5.11 16.55 3.88
CA THR A 183 6.02 16.18 4.97
C THR A 183 6.90 15.00 4.54
N ASP A 184 6.31 13.94 4.00
CA ASP A 184 7.01 12.76 3.51
C ASP A 184 7.99 13.10 2.38
N ARG A 185 7.53 13.80 1.35
CA ARG A 185 8.33 14.15 0.16
C ARG A 185 9.45 15.16 0.41
N THR A 186 9.29 16.06 1.39
CA THR A 186 10.29 17.10 1.69
C THR A 186 11.13 16.78 2.92
N ASN A 187 10.82 15.72 3.63
CA ASN A 187 11.39 15.38 4.93
C ASN A 187 11.35 16.60 5.90
N SER A 188 10.24 17.32 5.88
CA SER A 188 10.05 18.58 6.60
C SER A 188 8.61 18.69 7.07
N LEU A 189 8.42 19.14 8.32
CA LEU A 189 7.11 19.19 8.96
C LEU A 189 6.22 20.30 8.37
N TRP A 190 5.16 19.91 7.68
CA TRP A 190 4.12 20.81 7.18
C TRP A 190 2.96 20.94 8.16
N LYS A 191 2.25 22.07 8.12
CA LYS A 191 1.13 22.41 9.03
C LYS A 191 -0.01 23.03 8.24
N ILE A 192 -1.23 22.97 8.79
CA ILE A 192 -2.38 23.72 8.28
C ILE A 192 -2.38 25.11 8.91
N GLU A 193 -2.66 26.12 8.13
CA GLU A 193 -2.82 27.51 8.59
C GLU A 193 -4.00 27.59 9.58
N PRO A 194 -3.90 28.42 10.67
CA PRO A 194 -4.91 28.42 11.74
C PRO A 194 -6.35 28.67 11.27
N LYS A 195 -6.60 29.69 10.43
CA LYS A 195 -7.97 29.98 9.92
C LYS A 195 -8.49 28.85 9.03
N THR A 196 -7.62 28.26 8.21
CA THR A 196 -7.94 27.07 7.41
C THR A 196 -8.29 25.90 8.30
N ARG A 197 -7.54 25.66 9.40
CA ARG A 197 -7.80 24.63 10.39
C ARG A 197 -9.15 24.81 11.08
N GLU A 198 -9.44 26.02 11.55
CA GLU A 198 -10.73 26.36 12.17
C GLU A 198 -11.91 26.10 11.23
N ALA A 199 -11.78 26.50 9.97
CA ALA A 199 -12.80 26.24 8.96
C ALA A 199 -12.97 24.73 8.67
N ILE A 200 -11.89 23.93 8.67
CA ILE A 200 -11.99 22.47 8.52
C ILE A 200 -12.82 21.89 9.67
N ILE A 201 -12.50 22.23 10.92
CA ILE A 201 -13.24 21.73 12.08
C ILE A 201 -14.71 22.12 12.00
N LYS A 202 -14.99 23.39 11.68
CA LYS A 202 -16.36 23.92 11.57
C LYS A 202 -17.20 23.22 10.52
N TYR A 203 -16.60 22.81 9.41
CA TYR A 203 -17.29 22.24 8.25
C TYR A 203 -16.97 20.75 8.02
N ALA A 204 -16.36 20.06 9.01
CA ALA A 204 -16.02 18.63 8.90
C ALA A 204 -17.21 17.75 8.48
N PHE A 205 -18.42 18.07 8.96
CA PHE A 205 -19.65 17.32 8.67
C PHE A 205 -20.00 17.32 7.16
N LEU A 206 -19.54 18.30 6.38
CA LEU A 206 -19.81 18.34 4.94
C LEU A 206 -19.17 17.20 4.17
N ILE A 207 -18.17 16.50 4.75
CA ILE A 207 -17.52 15.34 4.09
C ILE A 207 -18.52 14.20 3.82
N GLN A 208 -19.65 14.16 4.53
CA GLN A 208 -20.71 13.18 4.32
C GLN A 208 -21.38 13.31 2.94
N ASN A 209 -21.33 14.50 2.32
CA ASN A 209 -21.88 14.78 0.99
C ASN A 209 -20.97 14.30 -0.15
N ILE A 210 -19.73 13.90 0.18
CA ILE A 210 -18.76 13.44 -0.82
C ILE A 210 -18.93 11.94 -1.06
N SER A 211 -18.79 11.53 -2.33
CA SER A 211 -18.84 10.12 -2.71
C SER A 211 -17.75 9.31 -2.00
N LYS A 212 -18.09 8.09 -1.64
CA LYS A 212 -17.19 7.22 -0.85
C LYS A 212 -15.92 6.86 -1.60
N GLU A 213 -15.99 6.78 -2.92
CA GLU A 213 -14.83 6.55 -3.80
C GLU A 213 -13.82 7.70 -3.68
N ARG A 214 -14.28 8.97 -3.73
CA ARG A 214 -13.39 10.13 -3.60
C ARG A 214 -12.74 10.19 -2.21
N ILE A 215 -13.50 9.88 -1.16
CA ILE A 215 -12.98 9.78 0.23
C ILE A 215 -11.94 8.65 0.31
N ARG A 216 -12.25 7.47 -0.25
CA ARG A 216 -11.32 6.33 -0.33
C ARG A 216 -10.00 6.71 -0.99
N ASP A 217 -10.08 7.38 -2.14
CA ASP A 217 -8.90 7.71 -2.94
C ASP A 217 -7.97 8.70 -2.19
N GLU A 218 -8.53 9.68 -1.48
CA GLU A 218 -7.73 10.57 -0.63
C GLU A 218 -7.18 9.83 0.60
N LEU A 219 -7.96 8.93 1.21
CA LEU A 219 -7.51 8.10 2.33
C LEU A 219 -6.36 7.18 1.90
N ILE A 220 -6.44 6.55 0.72
CA ILE A 220 -5.36 5.73 0.15
C ILE A 220 -4.07 6.56 0.01
N LYS A 221 -4.16 7.79 -0.51
CA LYS A 221 -3.00 8.67 -0.66
C LYS A 221 -2.37 9.04 0.69
N ILE A 222 -3.19 9.26 1.74
CA ILE A 222 -2.70 9.45 3.11
C ILE A 222 -1.98 8.19 3.60
N MET A 223 -2.62 7.03 3.45
CA MET A 223 -2.09 5.75 3.91
C MET A 223 -0.82 5.30 3.19
N GLN A 224 -0.55 5.80 1.98
CA GLN A 224 0.66 5.51 1.20
C GLN A 224 1.89 6.27 1.67
N THR A 225 1.75 7.37 2.44
CA THR A 225 2.88 8.15 2.96
C THR A 225 3.57 7.44 4.13
N SER A 226 4.80 7.83 4.46
CA SER A 226 5.47 7.41 5.70
C SER A 226 4.84 8.06 6.95
N GLU A 227 4.03 9.11 6.76
CA GLU A 227 3.34 9.89 7.77
C GLU A 227 1.86 9.46 7.97
N ALA A 228 1.49 8.25 7.53
CA ALA A 228 0.10 7.76 7.58
C ALA A 228 -0.50 7.81 8.99
N GLY A 229 0.27 7.43 10.02
CA GLY A 229 -0.16 7.51 11.43
C GLY A 229 -0.53 8.95 11.83
N ARG A 230 0.32 9.93 11.46
CA ARG A 230 0.04 11.34 11.67
C ARG A 230 -1.21 11.81 10.91
N GLY A 231 -1.42 11.29 9.69
CA GLY A 231 -2.62 11.56 8.91
C GLY A 231 -3.89 11.15 9.65
N ILE A 232 -3.94 9.95 10.23
CA ILE A 232 -5.09 9.48 11.03
C ILE A 232 -5.30 10.32 12.29
N LEU A 233 -4.23 10.70 13.00
CA LEU A 233 -4.33 11.62 14.15
C LEU A 233 -4.93 12.97 13.73
N MET A 234 -4.48 13.54 12.62
CA MET A 234 -5.02 14.80 12.11
C MET A 234 -6.50 14.67 11.69
N LEU A 235 -6.92 13.55 11.11
CA LEU A 235 -8.33 13.32 10.81
C LEU A 235 -9.19 13.34 12.08
N GLU A 236 -8.70 12.79 13.18
CA GLU A 236 -9.39 12.84 14.48
C GLU A 236 -9.41 14.26 15.05
N GLU A 237 -8.25 14.93 15.13
CA GLU A 237 -8.13 16.29 15.65
C GLU A 237 -9.00 17.33 14.92
N LEU A 238 -9.24 17.10 13.64
CA LEU A 238 -10.06 17.96 12.77
C LEU A 238 -11.52 17.55 12.71
N GLY A 239 -11.93 16.49 13.43
CA GLY A 239 -13.31 15.99 13.46
C GLY A 239 -13.74 15.26 12.18
N LEU A 240 -12.83 14.96 11.27
CA LEU A 240 -13.13 14.26 10.01
C LEU A 240 -13.31 12.76 10.19
N LEU A 241 -12.55 12.15 11.13
CA LEU A 241 -12.56 10.70 11.34
C LEU A 241 -13.94 10.17 11.75
N GLU A 242 -14.71 10.97 12.48
CA GLU A 242 -16.09 10.65 12.90
C GLU A 242 -17.02 10.33 11.72
N PHE A 243 -16.84 11.02 10.59
CA PHE A 243 -17.69 10.87 9.40
C PHE A 243 -17.15 9.84 8.40
N ILE A 244 -15.86 9.44 8.55
CA ILE A 244 -15.18 8.51 7.63
C ILE A 244 -15.13 7.11 8.22
N ILE A 245 -14.55 6.96 9.43
CA ILE A 245 -14.38 5.68 10.13
C ILE A 245 -14.71 5.88 11.62
N PRO A 246 -16.00 6.09 11.99
CA PRO A 246 -16.39 6.30 13.37
C PRO A 246 -16.02 5.13 14.29
N GLU A 247 -15.97 3.90 13.74
CA GLU A 247 -15.61 2.70 14.48
C GLU A 247 -14.19 2.75 15.07
N LEU A 248 -13.27 3.45 14.40
CA LEU A 248 -11.90 3.58 14.90
C LEU A 248 -11.86 4.46 16.17
N ARG A 249 -12.74 5.45 16.26
CA ARG A 249 -12.86 6.36 17.41
C ARG A 249 -13.33 5.67 18.69
N GLU A 250 -14.03 4.53 18.58
CA GLU A 250 -14.45 3.75 19.76
C GLU A 250 -13.25 3.32 20.63
N GLY A 251 -12.05 3.27 20.04
CA GLY A 251 -10.81 2.95 20.75
C GLY A 251 -10.18 4.11 21.55
N ILE A 252 -10.71 5.33 21.41
CA ILE A 252 -10.19 6.51 22.12
C ILE A 252 -10.49 6.36 23.61
N GLY A 253 -9.46 6.52 24.45
CA GLY A 253 -9.60 6.38 25.91
C GLY A 253 -9.79 4.94 26.40
N VAL A 254 -9.94 3.96 25.52
CA VAL A 254 -10.10 2.55 25.93
C VAL A 254 -8.76 1.96 26.30
N THR A 255 -8.57 1.71 27.60
CA THR A 255 -7.37 1.06 28.15
C THR A 255 -7.33 -0.43 27.82
N GLN A 256 -6.12 -0.97 27.75
CA GLN A 256 -5.85 -2.37 27.44
C GLN A 256 -5.27 -3.10 28.68
N ASN A 257 -4.86 -4.36 28.53
CA ASN A 257 -4.29 -5.19 29.60
C ASN A 257 -2.74 -5.15 29.64
N LYS A 258 -2.21 -5.86 30.62
CA LYS A 258 -0.81 -6.07 31.12
C LYS A 258 0.38 -5.51 30.31
N HIS A 259 0.39 -5.57 28.98
CA HIS A 259 1.55 -5.25 28.15
C HIS A 259 1.37 -4.01 27.27
N HIS A 260 0.19 -3.40 27.33
CA HIS A 260 -0.16 -2.25 26.53
C HIS A 260 -0.17 -0.99 27.41
N ILE A 261 0.69 -0.04 27.08
CA ILE A 261 0.76 1.27 27.79
C ILE A 261 -0.10 2.34 27.12
N TYR A 262 -0.67 2.03 25.95
CA TYR A 262 -1.46 2.92 25.14
C TYR A 262 -2.91 2.50 25.08
N THR A 263 -3.82 3.44 24.81
CA THR A 263 -5.22 3.16 24.46
C THR A 263 -5.29 2.35 23.17
N VAL A 264 -6.44 1.72 22.89
CA VAL A 264 -6.66 0.95 21.64
C VAL A 264 -6.42 1.82 20.42
N PHE A 265 -6.90 3.07 20.41
CA PHE A 265 -6.70 4.01 19.31
C PHE A 265 -5.22 4.36 19.11
N GLU A 266 -4.53 4.79 20.16
CA GLU A 266 -3.11 5.15 20.10
C GLU A 266 -2.24 3.97 19.66
N HIS A 267 -2.53 2.77 20.17
CA HIS A 267 -1.88 1.53 19.76
C HIS A 267 -2.05 1.26 18.26
N SER A 268 -3.28 1.36 17.75
CA SER A 268 -3.59 1.17 16.33
C SER A 268 -2.86 2.17 15.43
N VAL A 269 -2.83 3.45 15.80
CA VAL A 269 -2.09 4.48 15.05
C VAL A 269 -0.59 4.23 15.09
N ARG A 270 -0.02 3.81 16.22
CA ARG A 270 1.40 3.46 16.32
C ARG A 270 1.78 2.22 15.50
N ALA A 271 0.89 1.23 15.45
CA ALA A 271 1.05 0.07 14.57
C ALA A 271 1.06 0.47 13.09
N LEU A 272 0.15 1.35 12.69
CA LEU A 272 0.15 1.95 11.35
C LEU A 272 1.44 2.71 11.06
N ASP A 273 1.86 3.59 11.97
CA ASP A 273 3.08 4.42 11.81
C ASP A 273 4.33 3.55 11.59
N TYR A 274 4.45 2.44 12.32
CA TYR A 274 5.52 1.47 12.09
C TYR A 274 5.48 0.86 10.68
N THR A 275 4.30 0.41 10.22
CA THR A 275 4.17 -0.21 8.88
C THR A 275 4.41 0.78 7.76
N ALA A 276 3.98 2.04 7.95
CA ALA A 276 4.19 3.14 7.02
C ALA A 276 5.68 3.48 6.87
N LYS A 277 6.41 3.65 7.98
CA LYS A 277 7.87 3.88 8.00
C LYS A 277 8.68 2.72 7.42
N LYS A 278 8.16 1.50 7.50
CA LYS A 278 8.75 0.30 6.86
C LYS A 278 8.38 0.15 5.38
N ASN A 279 7.56 1.04 4.87
CA ASN A 279 7.03 1.00 3.50
C ASN A 279 6.40 -0.37 3.14
N TYR A 280 5.63 -0.94 4.08
CA TYR A 280 4.87 -2.17 3.84
C TYR A 280 3.67 -1.88 2.93
N SER A 281 3.08 -2.94 2.35
CA SER A 281 1.94 -2.82 1.43
C SER A 281 0.73 -2.14 2.09
N LEU A 282 -0.16 -1.61 1.25
CA LEU A 282 -1.34 -0.89 1.73
C LEU A 282 -2.24 -1.80 2.58
N GLU A 283 -2.38 -3.07 2.19
CA GLU A 283 -3.16 -4.07 2.93
C GLU A 283 -2.61 -4.29 4.34
N VAL A 284 -1.28 -4.36 4.47
CA VAL A 284 -0.62 -4.50 5.78
C VAL A 284 -0.83 -3.25 6.64
N ARG A 285 -0.77 -2.05 6.04
CA ARG A 285 -1.01 -0.78 6.76
C ARG A 285 -2.44 -0.69 7.27
N PHE A 286 -3.43 -1.02 6.42
CA PHE A 286 -4.83 -1.07 6.86
C PHE A 286 -5.07 -2.17 7.89
N ALA A 287 -4.49 -3.34 7.72
CA ALA A 287 -4.60 -4.41 8.71
C ALA A 287 -3.96 -4.01 10.05
N ALA A 288 -2.81 -3.33 10.05
CA ALA A 288 -2.18 -2.83 11.27
C ALA A 288 -3.03 -1.74 11.97
N LEU A 289 -3.69 -0.86 11.21
CA LEU A 289 -4.60 0.13 11.78
C LEU A 289 -5.83 -0.52 12.41
N PHE A 290 -6.33 -1.60 11.83
CA PHE A 290 -7.63 -2.19 12.20
C PHE A 290 -7.55 -3.47 13.02
N HIS A 291 -6.36 -4.04 13.29
CA HIS A 291 -6.27 -5.37 13.91
C HIS A 291 -7.03 -5.47 15.23
N ASP A 292 -7.04 -4.41 16.00
CA ASP A 292 -7.67 -4.30 17.32
C ASP A 292 -8.98 -3.50 17.35
N ILE A 293 -9.54 -3.13 16.21
CA ILE A 293 -10.71 -2.24 16.11
C ILE A 293 -11.93 -2.70 16.90
N ALA A 294 -12.07 -4.00 17.13
CA ALA A 294 -13.21 -4.56 17.88
C ALA A 294 -12.93 -4.68 19.40
N LYS A 295 -11.72 -4.38 19.89
CA LYS A 295 -11.42 -4.44 21.34
C LYS A 295 -12.37 -3.63 22.20
N PRO A 296 -12.78 -2.39 21.83
CA PRO A 296 -13.76 -1.64 22.63
C PRO A 296 -15.08 -2.38 22.82
N ARG A 297 -15.56 -3.06 21.78
CA ARG A 297 -16.84 -3.79 21.80
C ARG A 297 -16.76 -5.15 22.50
N THR A 298 -15.57 -5.72 22.66
CA THR A 298 -15.35 -7.04 23.25
C THR A 298 -14.70 -6.96 24.63
N LYS A 299 -14.40 -5.76 25.12
CA LYS A 299 -13.78 -5.54 26.42
C LYS A 299 -14.67 -6.08 27.54
N ARG A 300 -14.07 -6.86 28.45
CA ARG A 300 -14.69 -7.32 29.70
C ARG A 300 -13.73 -7.09 30.86
N GLY A 301 -14.22 -6.48 31.91
CA GLY A 301 -13.41 -6.07 33.07
C GLY A 301 -12.58 -4.83 32.81
N GLU A 302 -11.86 -4.39 33.83
CA GLU A 302 -10.99 -3.20 33.80
C GLU A 302 -9.58 -3.54 34.30
N GLY A 303 -8.64 -2.64 34.00
CA GLY A 303 -7.25 -2.74 34.45
C GLY A 303 -6.46 -3.89 33.81
N PRO A 304 -5.44 -4.43 34.53
CA PRO A 304 -4.51 -5.42 33.97
C PRO A 304 -5.15 -6.75 33.57
N ASP A 305 -6.31 -7.07 34.12
CA ASP A 305 -7.01 -8.34 33.90
C ASP A 305 -8.16 -8.22 32.89
N ALA A 306 -8.31 -7.06 32.24
CA ALA A 306 -9.26 -6.89 31.15
C ALA A 306 -9.02 -7.91 30.03
N THR A 307 -10.11 -8.43 29.47
CA THR A 307 -10.07 -9.42 28.38
C THR A 307 -10.82 -8.91 27.17
N PHE A 308 -10.43 -9.43 25.99
CA PHE A 308 -10.94 -8.99 24.68
C PHE A 308 -11.23 -10.22 23.79
N PHE A 309 -12.04 -11.16 24.29
CA PHE A 309 -12.29 -12.42 23.60
C PHE A 309 -12.95 -12.20 22.24
N ALA A 310 -12.47 -12.92 21.22
CA ALA A 310 -12.97 -12.94 19.85
C ALA A 310 -12.98 -11.57 19.14
N HIS A 311 -12.15 -10.59 19.60
CA HIS A 311 -12.03 -9.30 18.91
C HIS A 311 -11.51 -9.45 17.48
N GLU A 312 -10.69 -10.47 17.19
CA GLU A 312 -10.20 -10.74 15.84
C GLU A 312 -11.32 -11.22 14.88
N TYR A 313 -12.33 -11.92 15.39
CA TYR A 313 -13.50 -12.32 14.60
C TYR A 313 -14.41 -11.13 14.30
N LEU A 314 -14.77 -10.41 15.37
CA LEU A 314 -15.61 -9.23 15.24
C LEU A 314 -14.89 -8.14 14.43
N GLY A 315 -13.59 -7.95 14.66
CA GLY A 315 -12.75 -7.00 13.95
C GLY A 315 -12.72 -7.25 12.44
N ALA A 316 -12.52 -8.51 12.03
CA ALA A 316 -12.56 -8.86 10.61
C ALA A 316 -13.92 -8.54 9.95
N LYS A 317 -15.05 -8.76 10.67
CA LYS A 317 -16.38 -8.39 10.18
C LYS A 317 -16.56 -6.87 10.12
N MET A 318 -16.13 -6.13 11.14
CA MET A 318 -16.15 -4.66 11.14
C MET A 318 -15.36 -4.08 9.99
N VAL A 319 -14.14 -4.56 9.79
CA VAL A 319 -13.24 -4.13 8.70
C VAL A 319 -13.87 -4.36 7.33
N LYS A 320 -14.47 -5.54 7.12
CA LYS A 320 -15.20 -5.82 5.88
C LYS A 320 -16.26 -4.76 5.63
N ASN A 321 -17.13 -4.49 6.62
CA ASN A 321 -18.22 -3.51 6.49
C ASN A 321 -17.69 -2.08 6.25
N ILE A 322 -16.60 -1.67 6.93
CA ILE A 322 -15.98 -0.35 6.76
C ILE A 322 -15.44 -0.19 5.34
N LEU A 323 -14.68 -1.16 4.85
CA LEU A 323 -14.06 -1.10 3.53
C LEU A 323 -15.09 -1.24 2.39
N GLU A 324 -16.15 -2.04 2.58
CA GLU A 324 -17.30 -2.09 1.65
C GLU A 324 -18.02 -0.74 1.60
N ARG A 325 -18.28 -0.10 2.75
CA ARG A 325 -18.89 1.24 2.82
C ARG A 325 -18.05 2.30 2.13
N LEU A 326 -16.72 2.17 2.15
CA LEU A 326 -15.78 3.05 1.48
C LEU A 326 -15.48 2.63 0.03
N HIS A 327 -16.18 1.65 -0.51
CA HIS A 327 -16.08 1.17 -1.89
C HIS A 327 -14.67 0.70 -2.28
N PHE A 328 -13.95 0.03 -1.36
CA PHE A 328 -12.70 -0.66 -1.72
C PHE A 328 -12.96 -1.90 -2.60
N GLU A 329 -11.95 -2.33 -3.32
CA GLU A 329 -12.01 -3.52 -4.16
C GLU A 329 -12.15 -4.81 -3.33
N LYS A 330 -12.87 -5.80 -3.85
CA LYS A 330 -13.20 -7.04 -3.14
C LYS A 330 -11.96 -7.80 -2.66
N ASP A 331 -10.90 -7.87 -3.47
CA ASP A 331 -9.68 -8.59 -3.13
C ASP A 331 -8.90 -7.88 -2.02
N PHE A 332 -8.86 -6.54 -2.04
CA PHE A 332 -8.31 -5.74 -0.97
C PHE A 332 -9.07 -5.97 0.37
N ILE A 333 -10.41 -5.90 0.33
CA ILE A 333 -11.26 -6.15 1.50
C ILE A 333 -10.99 -7.53 2.09
N LYS A 334 -10.98 -8.57 1.22
CA LYS A 334 -10.72 -9.95 1.61
C LYS A 334 -9.36 -10.11 2.27
N LYS A 335 -8.30 -9.51 1.69
CA LYS A 335 -6.94 -9.59 2.21
C LYS A 335 -6.82 -8.90 3.56
N VAL A 336 -7.32 -7.67 3.71
CA VAL A 336 -7.24 -6.92 4.98
C VAL A 336 -8.03 -7.63 6.07
N ALA A 337 -9.27 -8.02 5.81
CA ALA A 337 -10.10 -8.75 6.77
C ALA A 337 -9.48 -10.09 7.19
N HIS A 338 -8.83 -10.79 6.27
CA HIS A 338 -8.10 -12.02 6.56
C HIS A 338 -6.90 -11.78 7.50
N LEU A 339 -6.09 -10.76 7.24
CA LEU A 339 -4.97 -10.40 8.10
C LEU A 339 -5.44 -10.03 9.51
N VAL A 340 -6.52 -9.24 9.62
CA VAL A 340 -7.16 -8.90 10.90
C VAL A 340 -7.70 -10.15 11.60
N ARG A 341 -8.34 -11.07 10.87
CA ARG A 341 -8.88 -12.31 11.41
C ARG A 341 -7.82 -13.20 12.06
N TYR A 342 -6.61 -13.23 11.49
CA TYR A 342 -5.55 -14.15 11.89
C TYR A 342 -4.38 -13.48 12.60
N HIS A 343 -4.43 -12.18 12.93
CA HIS A 343 -3.34 -11.49 13.61
C HIS A 343 -3.02 -12.08 14.99
N MET A 344 -4.03 -12.64 15.68
CA MET A 344 -3.89 -13.36 16.94
C MET A 344 -3.58 -14.83 16.67
N PHE A 345 -2.30 -15.20 16.69
CA PHE A 345 -1.87 -16.59 16.64
C PHE A 345 -0.93 -16.91 17.80
N TYR A 346 -1.10 -18.14 18.31
CA TYR A 346 -0.24 -18.64 19.37
C TYR A 346 0.95 -19.40 18.78
N TYR A 347 2.13 -19.05 19.25
CA TYR A 347 3.36 -19.77 18.97
C TYR A 347 4.32 -19.67 20.14
N ASN A 348 4.72 -20.82 20.69
CA ASN A 348 5.81 -20.96 21.65
C ASN A 348 6.79 -22.02 21.15
N VAL A 349 8.08 -21.73 21.33
CA VAL A 349 9.15 -22.67 20.97
C VAL A 349 9.06 -23.89 21.88
N GLY A 350 9.09 -25.09 21.30
CA GLY A 350 8.97 -26.35 22.03
C GLY A 350 7.54 -26.83 22.28
N GLU A 351 6.53 -25.94 22.21
CA GLU A 351 5.13 -26.32 22.43
C GLU A 351 4.39 -26.61 21.11
N VAL A 352 4.74 -25.91 20.03
CA VAL A 352 4.10 -26.06 18.72
C VAL A 352 4.92 -27.00 17.84
N SER A 353 4.34 -28.16 17.54
CA SER A 353 4.95 -29.17 16.66
C SER A 353 4.99 -28.74 15.18
N PRO A 354 5.84 -29.36 14.36
CA PRO A 354 5.82 -29.16 12.90
C PRO A 354 4.42 -29.38 12.27
N ALA A 355 3.64 -30.33 12.79
CA ALA A 355 2.25 -30.56 12.37
C ALA A 355 1.33 -29.38 12.74
N GLY A 356 1.57 -28.73 13.88
CA GLY A 356 0.89 -27.49 14.28
C GLY A 356 1.20 -26.35 13.32
N VAL A 357 2.47 -26.19 12.92
CA VAL A 357 2.90 -25.17 11.94
C VAL A 357 2.27 -25.45 10.57
N ARG A 358 2.21 -26.69 10.10
CA ARG A 358 1.51 -27.05 8.84
C ARG A 358 0.02 -26.67 8.87
N ARG A 359 -0.67 -26.96 10.00
CA ARG A 359 -2.09 -26.55 10.17
C ARG A 359 -2.26 -25.03 10.19
N PHE A 360 -1.32 -24.30 10.80
CA PHE A 360 -1.31 -22.84 10.78
C PHE A 360 -1.17 -22.30 9.35
N ILE A 361 -0.19 -22.81 8.59
CA ILE A 361 0.01 -22.42 7.18
C ILE A 361 -1.24 -22.74 6.34
N LYS A 362 -1.84 -23.93 6.50
CA LYS A 362 -3.06 -24.30 5.77
C LYS A 362 -4.24 -23.36 6.07
N ARG A 363 -4.37 -22.91 7.31
CA ARG A 363 -5.46 -22.02 7.76
C ARG A 363 -5.28 -20.59 7.29
N VAL A 364 -4.05 -20.07 7.33
CA VAL A 364 -3.72 -18.67 6.98
C VAL A 364 -3.53 -18.51 5.48
N GLY A 365 -3.05 -19.54 4.80
CA GLY A 365 -2.54 -19.46 3.43
C GLY A 365 -1.09 -19.01 3.40
N LEU A 366 -0.28 -19.71 2.64
CA LEU A 366 1.17 -19.48 2.58
C LEU A 366 1.49 -18.07 2.07
N GLU A 367 0.71 -17.59 1.12
CA GLU A 367 0.79 -16.27 0.50
C GLU A 367 0.50 -15.11 1.46
N ASN A 368 -0.13 -15.40 2.60
CA ASN A 368 -0.51 -14.41 3.61
C ASN A 368 0.46 -14.35 4.80
N ILE A 369 1.34 -15.34 4.95
CA ILE A 369 2.20 -15.50 6.13
C ILE A 369 3.12 -14.28 6.32
N ASP A 370 3.81 -13.83 5.27
CA ASP A 370 4.76 -12.72 5.39
C ASP A 370 4.05 -11.42 5.82
N ASP A 371 2.86 -11.17 5.28
CA ASP A 371 2.07 -9.99 5.64
C ASP A 371 1.52 -10.10 7.06
N LEU A 372 1.09 -11.30 7.46
CA LEU A 372 0.62 -11.55 8.82
C LEU A 372 1.74 -11.33 9.85
N ILE A 373 2.96 -11.75 9.56
CA ILE A 373 4.13 -11.49 10.42
C ILE A 373 4.40 -9.98 10.52
N LYS A 374 4.29 -9.22 9.41
CA LYS A 374 4.44 -7.75 9.43
C LYS A 374 3.37 -7.08 10.31
N VAL A 375 2.11 -7.56 10.25
CA VAL A 375 1.05 -7.08 11.16
C VAL A 375 1.39 -7.41 12.61
N ARG A 376 1.91 -8.61 12.91
CA ARG A 376 2.33 -8.99 14.25
C ARG A 376 3.52 -8.17 14.79
N GLU A 377 4.45 -7.80 13.91
CA GLU A 377 5.53 -6.87 14.23
C GLU A 377 4.98 -5.49 14.60
N ALA A 378 4.03 -5.00 13.81
CA ALA A 378 3.38 -3.71 14.03
C ALA A 378 2.61 -3.67 15.35
N ASP A 379 1.81 -4.68 15.66
CA ASP A 379 1.11 -4.86 16.93
C ASP A 379 2.09 -4.77 18.10
N ARG A 380 3.20 -5.48 18.06
CA ARG A 380 4.20 -5.44 19.12
C ARG A 380 4.82 -4.05 19.31
N ILE A 381 5.23 -3.39 18.23
CA ILE A 381 5.81 -2.05 18.32
C ILE A 381 4.76 -1.03 18.79
N GLY A 382 3.54 -1.15 18.30
CA GLY A 382 2.40 -0.35 18.73
C GLY A 382 2.11 -0.46 20.22
N SER A 383 2.40 -1.60 20.84
CA SER A 383 2.26 -1.82 22.29
C SER A 383 3.37 -1.14 23.13
N GLY A 384 4.38 -0.53 22.49
CA GLY A 384 5.49 0.14 23.19
C GLY A 384 6.71 -0.73 23.45
N VAL A 385 6.76 -1.98 22.94
CA VAL A 385 7.94 -2.84 23.12
C VAL A 385 9.02 -2.53 22.07
N PRO A 386 10.33 -2.55 22.44
CA PRO A 386 11.39 -2.03 21.57
C PRO A 386 11.79 -2.97 20.43
N LYS A 387 11.39 -4.26 20.45
CA LYS A 387 11.81 -5.26 19.46
C LYS A 387 10.62 -5.84 18.70
N ALA A 388 10.53 -5.56 17.39
CA ALA A 388 9.51 -6.13 16.50
C ALA A 388 9.69 -7.67 16.36
N ARG A 389 10.90 -8.11 15.98
CA ARG A 389 11.24 -9.53 15.81
C ARG A 389 11.92 -10.11 17.04
N VAL A 390 11.14 -10.75 17.89
CA VAL A 390 11.66 -11.54 19.00
C VAL A 390 12.04 -12.95 18.55
N TYR A 391 12.78 -13.68 19.41
CA TYR A 391 13.20 -15.05 19.12
C TYR A 391 12.03 -15.95 18.66
N LYS A 392 10.88 -15.89 19.33
CA LYS A 392 9.68 -16.68 18.97
C LYS A 392 9.24 -16.46 17.51
N ILE A 393 9.24 -15.22 17.01
CA ILE A 393 8.86 -14.93 15.63
C ILE A 393 9.91 -15.46 14.65
N ARG A 394 11.21 -15.28 14.97
CA ARG A 394 12.29 -15.83 14.14
C ARG A 394 12.22 -17.35 14.06
N HIS A 395 11.99 -17.99 15.21
CA HIS A 395 11.85 -19.44 15.27
C HIS A 395 10.61 -19.95 14.52
N LEU A 396 9.48 -19.22 14.58
CA LEU A 396 8.31 -19.54 13.77
C LEU A 396 8.63 -19.49 12.26
N LEU A 397 9.31 -18.43 11.81
CA LEU A 397 9.74 -18.30 10.40
C LEU A 397 10.69 -19.44 9.98
N TYR A 398 11.63 -19.81 10.84
CA TYR A 398 12.48 -20.99 10.66
C TYR A 398 11.65 -22.27 10.51
N MET A 399 10.68 -22.50 11.40
CA MET A 399 9.80 -23.67 11.34
C MET A 399 8.91 -23.67 10.10
N ILE A 400 8.41 -22.51 9.66
CA ILE A 400 7.64 -22.38 8.41
C ILE A 400 8.52 -22.74 7.23
N GLU A 401 9.75 -22.22 7.14
CA GLU A 401 10.68 -22.54 6.06
C GLU A 401 11.09 -24.01 6.07
N ARG A 402 11.35 -24.57 7.25
CA ARG A 402 11.62 -26.00 7.42
C ARG A 402 10.46 -26.86 6.90
N VAL A 403 9.23 -26.54 7.28
CA VAL A 403 8.03 -27.28 6.85
C VAL A 403 7.75 -27.13 5.35
N ARG A 404 8.10 -25.97 4.75
CA ARG A 404 8.00 -25.75 3.29
C ARG A 404 9.02 -26.54 2.51
N ARG A 405 10.21 -26.74 3.10
CA ARG A 405 11.32 -27.48 2.53
C ARG A 405 11.37 -28.90 3.09
N ASP A 406 10.26 -29.39 3.71
CA ASP A 406 10.22 -30.78 4.11
C ASP A 406 10.77 -31.59 2.94
N PRO A 407 11.87 -32.33 3.12
CA PRO A 407 12.52 -33.03 2.04
C PRO A 407 11.50 -33.89 1.36
N ILE A 408 11.69 -34.10 0.07
CA ILE A 408 10.83 -34.98 -0.72
C ILE A 408 10.62 -36.24 0.10
N SER A 409 9.41 -36.41 0.60
CA SER A 409 9.03 -37.67 1.29
C SER A 409 8.61 -38.67 0.22
N HIS A 410 8.59 -39.93 0.57
CA HIS A 410 8.07 -40.97 -0.35
C HIS A 410 6.71 -40.61 -0.95
N LYS A 411 5.90 -39.79 -0.26
CA LYS A 411 4.60 -39.30 -0.78
C LYS A 411 4.70 -38.27 -1.92
N MET A 412 5.88 -37.71 -2.15
CA MET A 412 6.12 -36.75 -3.23
C MET A 412 6.77 -37.36 -4.46
N LEU A 413 7.17 -38.64 -4.40
CA LEU A 413 7.57 -39.40 -5.58
C LEU A 413 6.38 -39.55 -6.52
N GLN A 414 6.65 -39.58 -7.84
CA GLN A 414 5.62 -39.85 -8.87
C GLN A 414 5.22 -41.35 -8.93
N VAL A 415 5.83 -42.17 -8.09
CA VAL A 415 5.50 -43.57 -7.87
C VAL A 415 5.33 -43.84 -6.37
N ASN A 416 4.55 -44.85 -6.03
CA ASN A 416 4.27 -45.25 -4.65
C ASN A 416 4.53 -46.75 -4.43
N GLY A 417 4.30 -47.28 -3.25
CA GLY A 417 4.52 -48.68 -2.93
C GLY A 417 3.70 -49.66 -3.77
N ASN A 418 2.48 -49.26 -4.18
CA ASN A 418 1.65 -50.10 -5.05
C ASN A 418 2.27 -50.21 -6.46
N ASP A 419 2.82 -49.10 -6.97
CA ASP A 419 3.50 -49.12 -8.27
C ASP A 419 4.73 -50.05 -8.22
N VAL A 420 5.53 -49.99 -7.14
CA VAL A 420 6.69 -50.91 -6.95
C VAL A 420 6.25 -52.38 -6.93
N MET A 421 5.20 -52.70 -6.17
CA MET A 421 4.65 -54.05 -6.08
C MET A 421 4.15 -54.55 -7.42
N GLN A 422 3.44 -53.72 -8.17
CA GLN A 422 2.89 -54.04 -9.48
C GLN A 422 3.99 -54.25 -10.53
N ILE A 423 5.00 -53.38 -10.59
CA ILE A 423 6.09 -53.46 -11.58
C ILE A 423 6.95 -54.71 -11.37
N LEU A 424 7.24 -55.04 -10.09
CA LEU A 424 8.08 -56.17 -9.76
C LEU A 424 7.32 -57.48 -9.50
N ASN A 425 5.98 -57.43 -9.52
CA ASN A 425 5.10 -58.57 -9.19
C ASN A 425 5.46 -59.21 -7.83
N ILE A 426 5.62 -58.36 -6.78
CA ILE A 426 5.98 -58.79 -5.42
C ILE A 426 4.90 -58.44 -4.43
N SER A 427 4.83 -59.18 -3.32
CA SER A 427 3.95 -58.90 -2.19
C SER A 427 4.49 -57.74 -1.33
N PRO A 428 3.62 -57.06 -0.51
CA PRO A 428 4.05 -56.05 0.45
C PRO A 428 5.14 -56.60 1.37
N GLY A 429 6.26 -55.85 1.48
CA GLY A 429 7.38 -56.30 2.32
C GLY A 429 8.51 -55.26 2.41
N PRO A 430 9.57 -55.53 3.16
CA PRO A 430 10.71 -54.65 3.36
C PRO A 430 11.41 -54.23 2.06
N LYS A 431 11.38 -55.06 1.03
CA LYS A 431 11.95 -54.79 -0.31
C LYS A 431 11.33 -53.54 -0.94
N VAL A 432 10.01 -53.38 -0.81
CA VAL A 432 9.28 -52.21 -1.33
C VAL A 432 9.76 -50.91 -0.64
N GLY A 433 9.92 -50.94 0.69
CA GLY A 433 10.41 -49.80 1.46
C GLY A 433 11.83 -49.40 1.09
N ARG A 434 12.74 -50.38 0.93
CA ARG A 434 14.14 -50.12 0.53
C ARG A 434 14.23 -49.49 -0.86
N ILE A 435 13.46 -49.98 -1.81
CA ILE A 435 13.40 -49.43 -3.16
C ILE A 435 12.90 -47.98 -3.12
N LEU A 436 11.82 -47.67 -2.40
CA LEU A 436 11.32 -46.29 -2.26
C LEU A 436 12.34 -45.34 -1.60
N GLU A 437 13.14 -45.85 -0.64
CA GLU A 437 14.23 -45.07 0.00
C GLU A 437 15.32 -44.72 -1.03
N ILE A 438 15.74 -45.67 -1.88
CA ILE A 438 16.73 -45.45 -2.92
C ILE A 438 16.23 -44.52 -3.99
N LEU A 439 14.97 -44.67 -4.43
CA LEU A 439 14.35 -43.74 -5.39
C LEU A 439 14.27 -42.33 -4.86
N LEU A 440 13.98 -42.15 -3.56
CA LEU A 440 13.96 -40.87 -2.91
C LEU A 440 15.34 -40.20 -2.94
N GLU A 441 16.41 -40.98 -2.71
CA GLU A 441 17.79 -40.49 -2.83
C GLU A 441 18.13 -40.03 -4.25
N ASP A 442 17.78 -40.86 -5.25
CA ASP A 442 18.02 -40.51 -6.64
C ASP A 442 17.34 -39.19 -7.04
N VAL A 443 16.15 -38.90 -6.48
CA VAL A 443 15.41 -37.63 -6.69
C VAL A 443 15.97 -36.49 -5.86
N LEU A 444 16.50 -36.75 -4.67
CA LEU A 444 17.20 -35.75 -3.87
C LEU A 444 18.49 -35.27 -4.54
N ASP A 445 19.23 -36.18 -5.17
CA ASP A 445 20.44 -35.84 -5.93
C ASP A 445 20.11 -35.00 -7.19
N ASP A 446 19.01 -35.32 -7.87
CA ASP A 446 18.53 -34.59 -9.03
C ASP A 446 16.99 -34.57 -9.10
N PRO A 447 16.32 -33.48 -8.72
CA PRO A 447 14.86 -33.35 -8.74
C PRO A 447 14.21 -33.62 -10.11
N LYS A 448 14.95 -33.46 -11.20
CA LYS A 448 14.45 -33.78 -12.56
C LYS A 448 14.18 -35.25 -12.78
N ARG A 449 14.75 -36.11 -11.93
CA ARG A 449 14.52 -37.57 -11.95
C ARG A 449 13.15 -37.97 -11.37
N ASN A 450 12.40 -37.07 -10.77
CA ASN A 450 11.05 -37.34 -10.26
C ASN A 450 10.02 -37.35 -11.39
N THR A 451 10.25 -38.21 -12.39
CA THR A 451 9.31 -38.49 -13.47
C THR A 451 8.91 -39.98 -13.40
N LYS A 452 7.68 -40.27 -13.83
CA LYS A 452 7.15 -41.63 -13.74
C LYS A 452 7.99 -42.59 -14.56
N GLU A 453 8.40 -42.18 -15.76
CA GLU A 453 9.21 -42.96 -16.68
C GLU A 453 10.56 -43.35 -16.07
N TYR A 454 11.30 -42.40 -15.54
CA TYR A 454 12.60 -42.66 -14.89
C TYR A 454 12.45 -43.56 -13.67
N LEU A 455 11.47 -43.28 -12.81
CA LEU A 455 11.29 -44.05 -11.57
C LEU A 455 10.82 -45.49 -11.83
N GLU A 456 9.97 -45.73 -12.82
CA GLU A 456 9.55 -47.11 -13.23
C GLU A 456 10.73 -47.91 -13.81
N GLU A 457 11.59 -47.28 -14.62
CA GLU A 457 12.78 -47.93 -15.14
C GLU A 457 13.75 -48.26 -14.00
N ARG A 458 13.95 -47.35 -13.09
CA ARG A 458 14.81 -47.51 -11.92
C ARG A 458 14.29 -48.62 -10.97
N ILE A 459 12.98 -48.73 -10.78
CA ILE A 459 12.36 -49.84 -10.02
C ILE A 459 12.74 -51.19 -10.65
N LYS A 460 12.68 -51.33 -11.98
CA LYS A 460 13.04 -52.58 -12.68
C LYS A 460 14.51 -52.92 -12.49
N GLU A 461 15.40 -51.92 -12.50
CA GLU A 461 16.84 -52.14 -12.22
C GLU A 461 17.07 -52.63 -10.80
N LEU A 462 16.50 -51.92 -9.81
CA LEU A 462 16.64 -52.23 -8.39
C LEU A 462 16.02 -53.60 -8.05
N GLY A 463 14.95 -53.98 -8.75
CA GLY A 463 14.29 -55.26 -8.56
C GLY A 463 15.17 -56.48 -8.87
N LYS A 464 16.25 -56.30 -9.66
CA LYS A 464 17.22 -57.36 -10.04
C LYS A 464 18.28 -57.57 -8.95
N LEU A 465 18.43 -56.67 -7.99
CA LEU A 465 19.42 -56.74 -6.92
C LEU A 465 18.99 -57.70 -5.81
N SER A 466 19.99 -58.27 -5.15
CA SER A 466 19.79 -59.09 -3.93
C SER A 466 19.28 -58.22 -2.78
N ASP A 467 18.67 -58.85 -1.77
CA ASP A 467 18.19 -58.14 -0.59
C ASP A 467 19.31 -57.49 0.21
N GLU A 468 20.53 -58.08 0.22
CA GLU A 468 21.72 -57.50 0.85
C GLU A 468 22.23 -56.24 0.14
N GLU A 469 22.31 -56.28 -1.21
CA GLU A 469 22.71 -55.13 -2.03
C GLU A 469 21.72 -53.95 -1.87
N LEU A 470 20.43 -54.23 -1.85
CA LEU A 470 19.38 -53.24 -1.63
C LEU A 470 19.45 -52.66 -0.22
N GLU A 471 19.77 -53.45 0.80
CA GLU A 471 19.91 -52.95 2.17
C GLU A 471 21.11 -52.01 2.31
N ASP A 472 22.24 -52.34 1.70
CA ASP A 472 23.43 -51.47 1.69
C ASP A 472 23.20 -50.15 0.94
N LEU A 473 22.50 -50.18 -0.19
CA LEU A 473 22.12 -49.00 -0.92
C LEU A 473 21.14 -48.14 -0.13
N ALA A 474 20.12 -48.71 0.49
CA ALA A 474 19.14 -48.00 1.31
C ALA A 474 19.75 -47.37 2.56
N LYS A 475 20.74 -48.04 3.22
CA LYS A 475 21.50 -47.46 4.34
C LYS A 475 22.31 -46.24 3.92
N LYS A 476 23.00 -46.30 2.76
CA LYS A 476 23.74 -45.18 2.19
C LYS A 476 22.80 -44.01 1.85
N ALA A 477 21.64 -44.32 1.24
CA ALA A 477 20.60 -43.33 0.92
C ALA A 477 20.12 -42.61 2.19
N LYS A 478 19.83 -43.32 3.25
CA LYS A 478 19.38 -42.75 4.52
C LYS A 478 20.44 -41.86 5.18
N GLN A 479 21.71 -42.25 5.18
CA GLN A 479 22.81 -41.45 5.70
C GLN A 479 22.96 -40.11 4.95
N LYS A 480 22.96 -40.12 3.63
CA LYS A 480 23.03 -38.92 2.80
C LYS A 480 21.83 -37.97 3.04
N LYS A 481 20.64 -38.52 3.18
CA LYS A 481 19.45 -37.74 3.53
C LYS A 481 19.60 -37.03 4.86
N GLU A 482 20.06 -37.72 5.90
CA GLU A 482 20.29 -37.13 7.23
C GLU A 482 21.35 -36.02 7.19
N GLU A 483 22.45 -36.19 6.41
CA GLU A 483 23.47 -35.15 6.22
C GLU A 483 22.92 -33.94 5.46
N PHE A 484 22.12 -34.15 4.41
CA PHE A 484 21.50 -33.08 3.66
C PHE A 484 20.51 -32.28 4.50
N GLU A 485 19.66 -32.96 5.29
CA GLU A 485 18.72 -32.32 6.22
C GLU A 485 19.47 -31.51 7.30
N ALA A 486 20.55 -32.04 7.84
CA ALA A 486 21.37 -31.35 8.84
C ALA A 486 22.03 -30.08 8.27
N ASN A 487 22.52 -30.11 7.03
CA ASN A 487 23.10 -28.93 6.37
C ASN A 487 22.06 -27.85 6.11
N ILE A 488 20.88 -28.20 5.58
CA ILE A 488 19.78 -27.26 5.39
C ILE A 488 19.36 -26.65 6.73
N GLU A 489 19.20 -27.48 7.76
CA GLU A 489 18.82 -27.01 9.08
C GLU A 489 19.85 -26.03 9.66
N LYS A 490 21.16 -26.28 9.48
CA LYS A 490 22.24 -25.40 9.90
C LYS A 490 22.21 -24.06 9.20
N GLU A 491 21.99 -24.05 7.87
CA GLU A 491 21.86 -22.81 7.11
C GLU A 491 20.62 -22.00 7.52
N MET A 492 19.48 -22.68 7.71
CA MET A 492 18.25 -22.02 8.15
C MET A 492 18.38 -21.48 9.57
N LYS A 493 19.00 -22.21 10.49
CA LYS A 493 19.29 -21.71 11.85
C LYS A 493 20.16 -20.45 11.80
N LYS A 494 21.21 -20.44 10.96
CA LYS A 494 22.06 -19.28 10.75
C LYS A 494 21.28 -18.08 10.19
N LYS A 495 20.40 -18.29 9.20
CA LYS A 495 19.57 -17.26 8.59
C LYS A 495 18.62 -16.59 9.59
N TYR A 496 18.03 -17.35 10.48
CA TYR A 496 17.04 -16.85 11.44
C TYR A 496 17.63 -16.56 12.84
N TYR A 497 18.94 -16.77 13.05
CA TYR A 497 19.62 -16.60 14.34
C TYR A 497 18.95 -17.40 15.47
N VAL A 498 18.67 -18.67 15.23
CA VAL A 498 18.02 -19.62 16.16
C VAL A 498 18.92 -20.83 16.44
#